data_50f7c419533e36be9dbf39f0abee6c24
#
_entry.id   50f7c419533e36be9dbf39f0abee6c24
#
_cell.length_a   1.000
_cell.length_b   1.000
_cell.length_c   1.000
_cell.angle_alpha   90.00
_cell.angle_beta   90.00
_cell.angle_gamma   90.00
#
_symmetry.space_group_name_H-M   'P 1'
#
loop_
_entity.id
_entity.type
_entity.pdbx_description
1 polymer ?
#
loop_
_entity_poly.entity_id
_entity_poly.type
_entity_poly.pdbx_seq_one_letter_code
_entity_poly.pdbx_strand_id
1 'polypeptide(L)'
;MSTPRCFGWRAIGVAAAVLARLPQRATLAFGASLGVLLRPLLRRRWHVARVNLALCFAAESAVERERRLRDHQRSLAVALFELLRAWFAPPATLDGLAEVEGLSLLRDAAAKGQGVLLLTGHLMHTELATRFVAEALGAPVGGVVRRYHRHPCLERLLDAARTRRLGPTVGKFDTRGMARHLRNGGRLVYSADQDFRDGHAFVPFFGVPAATFVGTPQLARAGRAVVRFLSMVRGVDGRYRVRVCDPGLDALLDDPAAFAAQYMAVLEAAVGEAPDQYLWVHRRFKTRPPGEASPYVR
;
A
#
# COMPACT_ATOMS: atom_id res chain seq x y z
N MET A 1 18.07 -12.43 28.36
CA MET A 1 18.39 -12.29 26.93
C MET A 1 18.97 -10.89 26.72
N SER A 2 20.26 -10.78 26.36
CA SER A 2 20.93 -9.48 26.15
C SER A 2 20.30 -8.74 24.99
N THR A 3 19.92 -7.49 25.22
CA THR A 3 19.42 -6.59 24.16
C THR A 3 20.48 -6.44 23.07
N PRO A 4 20.19 -6.78 21.81
CA PRO A 4 21.20 -6.65 20.75
C PRO A 4 21.62 -5.17 20.61
N ARG A 5 22.92 -4.93 20.50
CA ARG A 5 23.48 -3.60 20.27
C ARG A 5 23.08 -3.11 18.88
N CYS A 6 22.13 -2.17 18.82
CA CYS A 6 21.56 -1.64 17.56
C CYS A 6 22.30 -0.38 17.07
N PHE A 7 23.58 -0.20 17.38
CA PHE A 7 24.31 1.04 17.06
C PHE A 7 24.32 1.37 15.55
N GLY A 8 24.62 0.39 14.70
CA GLY A 8 24.62 0.59 13.25
C GLY A 8 23.25 0.96 12.68
N TRP A 9 22.16 0.48 13.28
CA TRP A 9 20.80 0.83 12.85
C TRP A 9 20.41 2.26 13.22
N ARG A 10 21.02 2.84 14.27
CA ARG A 10 20.87 4.27 14.58
C ARG A 10 21.43 5.15 13.48
N ALA A 11 22.61 4.83 12.95
CA ALA A 11 23.22 5.55 11.82
C ALA A 11 22.33 5.47 10.57
N ILE A 12 21.76 4.30 10.27
CA ILE A 12 20.78 4.12 9.17
C ILE A 12 19.55 5.00 9.41
N GLY A 13 19.02 5.06 10.62
CA GLY A 13 17.90 5.94 10.97
C GLY A 13 18.20 7.42 10.77
N VAL A 14 19.40 7.87 11.13
CA VAL A 14 19.86 9.25 10.90
C VAL A 14 19.98 9.54 9.41
N ALA A 15 20.62 8.66 8.63
CA ALA A 15 20.72 8.81 7.18
C ALA A 15 19.33 8.86 6.51
N ALA A 16 18.42 7.97 6.92
CA ALA A 16 17.03 7.99 6.46
C ALA A 16 16.32 9.31 6.78
N ALA A 17 16.54 9.85 7.99
CA ALA A 17 15.96 11.13 8.40
C ALA A 17 16.54 12.33 7.62
N VAL A 18 17.81 12.28 7.23
CA VAL A 18 18.43 13.28 6.35
C VAL A 18 17.84 13.22 4.95
N LEU A 19 17.79 12.02 4.35
CA LEU A 19 17.19 11.82 3.02
C LEU A 19 15.70 12.21 2.98
N ALA A 20 14.97 11.98 4.07
CA ALA A 20 13.56 12.35 4.17
C ALA A 20 13.30 13.87 4.17
N ARG A 21 14.33 14.70 4.41
CA ARG A 21 14.27 16.16 4.38
C ARG A 21 14.58 16.77 3.02
N LEU A 22 14.97 15.98 2.04
CA LEU A 22 15.24 16.49 0.70
C LEU A 22 14.04 17.26 0.15
N PRO A 23 14.22 18.37 -0.57
CA PRO A 23 13.15 19.05 -1.28
C PRO A 23 12.40 18.11 -2.22
N GLN A 24 11.11 18.33 -2.45
CA GLN A 24 10.26 17.44 -3.28
C GLN A 24 10.90 17.19 -4.67
N ARG A 25 11.35 18.24 -5.34
CA ARG A 25 11.99 18.12 -6.66
C ARG A 25 13.24 17.24 -6.64
N ALA A 26 14.07 17.37 -5.60
CA ALA A 26 15.25 16.53 -5.42
C ALA A 26 14.87 15.07 -5.16
N THR A 27 13.86 14.83 -4.30
CA THR A 27 13.32 13.49 -4.04
C THR A 27 12.90 12.79 -5.33
N LEU A 28 12.15 13.48 -6.20
CA LEU A 28 11.68 12.94 -7.47
C LEU A 28 12.84 12.70 -8.45
N ALA A 29 13.77 13.64 -8.58
CA ALA A 29 14.91 13.54 -9.48
C ALA A 29 15.86 12.40 -9.07
N PHE A 30 16.25 12.32 -7.80
CA PHE A 30 17.11 11.24 -7.29
C PHE A 30 16.42 9.88 -7.38
N GLY A 31 15.14 9.79 -7.03
CA GLY A 31 14.36 8.57 -7.16
C GLY A 31 14.29 8.08 -8.60
N ALA A 32 13.95 8.96 -9.54
CA ALA A 32 13.89 8.63 -10.96
C ALA A 32 15.25 8.15 -11.50
N SER A 33 16.35 8.84 -11.15
CA SER A 33 17.71 8.46 -11.55
C SER A 33 18.12 7.11 -10.96
N LEU A 34 17.83 6.87 -9.67
CA LEU A 34 18.06 5.59 -9.02
C LEU A 34 17.28 4.46 -9.69
N GLY A 35 16.04 4.71 -10.13
CA GLY A 35 15.22 3.75 -10.86
C GLY A 35 15.86 3.29 -12.17
N VAL A 36 16.58 4.17 -12.86
CA VAL A 36 17.35 3.81 -14.06
C VAL A 36 18.58 2.98 -13.69
N LEU A 37 19.32 3.37 -12.66
CA LEU A 37 20.55 2.69 -12.22
C LEU A 37 20.27 1.27 -11.69
N LEU A 38 19.14 1.06 -11.01
CA LEU A 38 18.79 -0.25 -10.42
C LEU A 38 18.21 -1.25 -11.44
N ARG A 39 17.98 -0.86 -12.69
CA ARG A 39 17.43 -1.77 -13.73
C ARG A 39 18.18 -3.10 -13.85
N PRO A 40 19.52 -3.13 -13.98
CA PRO A 40 20.25 -4.39 -14.15
C PRO A 40 20.19 -5.27 -12.90
N LEU A 41 20.10 -4.71 -11.70
CA LEU A 41 20.09 -5.45 -10.43
C LEU A 41 18.75 -6.17 -10.17
N LEU A 42 17.65 -5.63 -10.66
CA LEU A 42 16.30 -6.13 -10.37
C LEU A 42 15.65 -6.87 -11.54
N ARG A 43 16.44 -7.47 -12.44
CA ARG A 43 15.97 -8.16 -13.67
C ARG A 43 14.82 -9.14 -13.43
N ARG A 44 14.90 -9.94 -12.35
CA ARG A 44 13.84 -10.91 -12.00
C ARG A 44 12.53 -10.21 -11.62
N ARG A 45 12.60 -9.07 -10.95
CA ARG A 45 11.42 -8.26 -10.57
C ARG A 45 10.82 -7.58 -11.79
N TRP A 46 11.65 -7.06 -12.68
CA TRP A 46 11.19 -6.45 -13.94
C TRP A 46 10.54 -7.46 -14.88
N HIS A 47 11.02 -8.72 -14.88
CA HIS A 47 10.32 -9.78 -15.60
C HIS A 47 8.90 -9.98 -15.07
N VAL A 48 8.71 -10.05 -13.74
CA VAL A 48 7.37 -10.17 -13.15
C VAL A 48 6.49 -8.97 -13.52
N ALA A 49 7.02 -7.75 -13.43
CA ALA A 49 6.28 -6.55 -13.79
C ALA A 49 5.88 -6.56 -15.29
N ARG A 50 6.79 -6.97 -16.18
CA ARG A 50 6.50 -7.10 -17.62
C ARG A 50 5.38 -8.09 -17.90
N VAL A 51 5.38 -9.26 -17.22
CA VAL A 51 4.32 -10.26 -17.33
C VAL A 51 2.98 -9.69 -16.85
N ASN A 52 2.95 -9.03 -15.70
CA ASN A 52 1.74 -8.43 -15.17
C ASN A 52 1.17 -7.36 -16.11
N LEU A 53 2.04 -6.47 -16.62
CA LEU A 53 1.63 -5.42 -17.56
C LEU A 53 1.13 -6.00 -18.89
N ALA A 54 1.75 -7.09 -19.37
CA ALA A 54 1.27 -7.76 -20.59
C ALA A 54 -0.10 -8.40 -20.41
N LEU A 55 -0.41 -8.94 -19.23
CA LEU A 55 -1.71 -9.50 -18.91
C LEU A 55 -2.78 -8.42 -18.74
N CYS A 56 -2.48 -7.38 -17.95
CA CYS A 56 -3.46 -6.35 -17.58
C CYS A 56 -3.71 -5.32 -18.68
N PHE A 57 -2.75 -5.09 -19.56
CA PHE A 57 -2.83 -4.12 -20.66
C PHE A 57 -2.64 -4.83 -22.01
N ALA A 58 -3.36 -5.93 -22.21
CA ALA A 58 -3.22 -6.78 -23.39
C ALA A 58 -3.57 -6.04 -24.71
N ALA A 59 -4.48 -5.07 -24.66
CA ALA A 59 -4.88 -4.25 -25.81
C ALA A 59 -3.81 -3.22 -26.24
N GLU A 60 -2.84 -2.89 -25.37
CA GLU A 60 -1.75 -1.98 -25.69
C GLU A 60 -0.68 -2.64 -26.53
N SER A 61 0.02 -1.83 -27.34
CA SER A 61 1.20 -2.28 -28.09
C SER A 61 2.35 -2.68 -27.15
N ALA A 62 3.28 -3.48 -27.66
CA ALA A 62 4.50 -3.84 -26.92
C ALA A 62 5.33 -2.61 -26.52
N VAL A 63 5.34 -1.57 -27.36
CA VAL A 63 6.06 -0.32 -27.11
C VAL A 63 5.43 0.46 -25.94
N GLU A 64 4.11 0.53 -25.88
CA GLU A 64 3.39 1.20 -24.78
C GLU A 64 3.61 0.47 -23.46
N ARG A 65 3.47 -0.86 -23.44
CA ARG A 65 3.75 -1.66 -22.23
C ARG A 65 5.20 -1.51 -21.74
N GLU A 66 6.17 -1.44 -22.65
CA GLU A 66 7.58 -1.21 -22.27
C GLU A 66 7.81 0.23 -21.75
N ARG A 67 7.08 1.22 -22.27
CA ARG A 67 7.06 2.59 -21.70
C ARG A 67 6.51 2.56 -20.26
N ARG A 68 5.35 1.92 -20.05
CA ARG A 68 4.78 1.75 -18.68
C ARG A 68 5.75 1.08 -17.74
N LEU A 69 6.47 0.06 -18.19
CA LEU A 69 7.48 -0.61 -17.37
C LEU A 69 8.62 0.35 -16.97
N ARG A 70 9.09 1.19 -17.89
CA ARG A 70 10.12 2.20 -17.59
C ARG A 70 9.62 3.25 -16.58
N ASP A 71 8.39 3.69 -16.71
CA ASP A 71 7.78 4.66 -15.80
C ASP A 71 7.56 4.03 -14.41
N HIS A 72 7.08 2.78 -14.37
CA HIS A 72 6.99 2.00 -13.14
C HIS A 72 8.35 1.83 -12.44
N GLN A 73 9.43 1.58 -13.16
CA GLN A 73 10.77 1.47 -12.58
C GLN A 73 11.21 2.76 -11.89
N ARG A 74 10.91 3.91 -12.50
CA ARG A 74 11.18 5.24 -11.91
C ARG A 74 10.31 5.47 -10.68
N SER A 75 9.01 5.22 -10.79
CA SER A 75 8.04 5.41 -9.70
C SER A 75 8.36 4.52 -8.50
N LEU A 76 8.78 3.26 -8.72
CA LEU A 76 9.19 2.36 -7.62
C LEU A 76 10.40 2.88 -6.85
N ALA A 77 11.36 3.48 -7.52
CA ALA A 77 12.53 4.05 -6.85
C ALA A 77 12.18 5.37 -6.12
N VAL A 78 11.32 6.21 -6.70
CA VAL A 78 10.78 7.38 -5.99
C VAL A 78 10.03 6.94 -4.73
N ALA A 79 9.26 5.86 -4.77
CA ALA A 79 8.50 5.33 -3.65
C ALA A 79 9.39 4.95 -2.44
N LEU A 80 10.65 4.59 -2.65
CA LEU A 80 11.60 4.38 -1.54
C LEU A 80 11.85 5.66 -0.75
N PHE A 81 11.99 6.80 -1.42
CA PHE A 81 12.14 8.09 -0.75
C PHE A 81 10.82 8.55 -0.12
N GLU A 82 9.69 8.30 -0.75
CA GLU A 82 8.36 8.55 -0.19
C GLU A 82 8.13 7.75 1.10
N LEU A 83 8.61 6.51 1.14
CA LEU A 83 8.56 5.68 2.33
C LEU A 83 9.42 6.25 3.47
N LEU A 84 10.64 6.73 3.16
CA LEU A 84 11.48 7.43 4.13
C LEU A 84 10.80 8.71 4.64
N ARG A 85 10.14 9.45 3.77
CA ARG A 85 9.38 10.64 4.15
C ARG A 85 8.19 10.31 5.05
N ALA A 86 7.46 9.26 4.74
CA ALA A 86 6.35 8.80 5.57
C ALA A 86 6.79 8.55 7.02
N TRP A 87 7.98 8.03 7.24
CA TRP A 87 8.44 7.63 8.57
C TRP A 87 9.31 8.67 9.26
N PHE A 88 10.15 9.41 8.54
CA PHE A 88 11.22 10.21 9.12
C PHE A 88 11.11 11.72 8.87
N ALA A 89 10.34 12.17 7.87
CA ALA A 89 10.26 13.60 7.57
C ALA A 89 9.57 14.38 8.72
N PRO A 90 10.02 15.59 9.05
CA PRO A 90 9.26 16.52 9.88
C PRO A 90 7.95 16.92 9.17
N PRO A 91 6.86 17.26 9.89
CA PRO A 91 5.61 17.71 9.25
C PRO A 91 5.83 18.84 8.25
N ALA A 92 6.56 19.89 8.63
CA ALA A 92 6.85 21.03 7.77
C ALA A 92 7.48 20.68 6.39
N THR A 93 8.10 19.51 6.25
CA THR A 93 8.64 19.03 4.95
C THR A 93 7.52 18.57 4.01
N LEU A 94 6.36 18.22 4.55
CA LEU A 94 5.21 17.68 3.83
C LEU A 94 4.08 18.71 3.66
N ASP A 95 4.17 19.86 4.33
CA ASP A 95 3.15 20.90 4.30
C ASP A 95 2.86 21.34 2.85
N GLY A 96 1.57 21.41 2.53
CA GLY A 96 1.09 21.80 1.21
C GLY A 96 1.42 20.83 0.06
N LEU A 97 2.01 19.66 0.32
CA LEU A 97 2.31 18.68 -0.73
C LEU A 97 1.11 17.80 -1.10
N ALA A 98 0.11 17.68 -0.22
CA ALA A 98 -1.04 16.83 -0.48
C ALA A 98 -2.35 17.57 -0.32
N GLU A 99 -3.31 17.23 -1.16
CA GLU A 99 -4.72 17.48 -0.98
C GLU A 99 -5.38 16.18 -0.51
N VAL A 100 -6.17 16.26 0.59
CA VAL A 100 -6.79 15.08 1.21
C VAL A 100 -8.30 15.22 1.18
N GLU A 101 -8.94 14.39 0.38
CA GLU A 101 -10.39 14.35 0.18
C GLU A 101 -11.04 13.25 1.02
N GLY A 102 -12.32 13.42 1.38
CA GLY A 102 -13.17 12.41 2.02
C GLY A 102 -12.90 12.20 3.52
N LEU A 103 -12.22 13.13 4.20
CA LEU A 103 -11.97 13.05 5.64
C LEU A 103 -13.25 13.05 6.49
N SER A 104 -14.36 13.58 5.98
CA SER A 104 -15.68 13.53 6.64
C SER A 104 -16.09 12.10 6.95
N LEU A 105 -15.88 11.16 6.04
CA LEU A 105 -16.19 9.74 6.24
C LEU A 105 -15.50 9.15 7.48
N LEU A 106 -14.27 9.58 7.77
CA LEU A 106 -13.52 9.13 8.92
C LEU A 106 -13.93 9.84 10.22
N ARG A 107 -14.32 11.10 10.11
CA ARG A 107 -14.84 11.90 11.24
C ARG A 107 -16.23 11.42 11.66
N ASP A 108 -17.10 11.13 10.71
CA ASP A 108 -18.46 10.62 10.94
C ASP A 108 -18.43 9.23 11.60
N ALA A 109 -17.54 8.34 11.16
CA ALA A 109 -17.32 7.06 11.81
C ALA A 109 -16.83 7.23 13.26
N ALA A 110 -15.90 8.15 13.50
CA ALA A 110 -15.38 8.44 14.82
C ALA A 110 -16.46 9.01 15.75
N ALA A 111 -17.31 9.92 15.24
CA ALA A 111 -18.44 10.49 16.01
C ALA A 111 -19.45 9.41 16.45
N LYS A 112 -19.56 8.32 15.69
CA LYS A 112 -20.40 7.15 16.01
C LYS A 112 -19.66 6.09 16.84
N GLY A 113 -18.40 6.33 17.24
CA GLY A 113 -17.57 5.35 17.95
C GLY A 113 -17.21 4.11 17.10
N GLN A 114 -17.33 4.20 15.79
CA GLN A 114 -17.07 3.09 14.87
C GLN A 114 -15.59 3.05 14.45
N GLY A 115 -15.01 1.85 14.41
CA GLY A 115 -13.72 1.63 13.77
C GLY A 115 -13.82 1.74 12.25
N VAL A 116 -12.71 2.04 11.61
CA VAL A 116 -12.64 2.11 10.15
C VAL A 116 -11.56 1.16 9.62
N LEU A 117 -11.96 0.21 8.79
CA LEU A 117 -11.05 -0.59 7.98
C LEU A 117 -10.80 0.17 6.68
N LEU A 118 -9.64 0.81 6.59
CA LEU A 118 -9.19 1.52 5.39
C LEU A 118 -8.54 0.55 4.43
N LEU A 119 -9.32 0.03 3.49
CA LEU A 119 -8.77 -0.80 2.42
C LEU A 119 -7.98 0.06 1.44
N THR A 120 -6.91 -0.50 0.95
CA THR A 120 -6.08 0.07 -0.12
C THR A 120 -5.45 -1.08 -0.90
N GLY A 121 -4.78 -0.80 -2.03
CA GLY A 121 -3.90 -1.75 -2.68
C GLY A 121 -2.44 -1.55 -2.29
N HIS A 122 -1.55 -2.38 -2.85
CA HIS A 122 -0.12 -2.12 -2.81
C HIS A 122 0.25 -0.99 -3.80
N LEU A 123 -0.43 0.16 -3.63
CA LEU A 123 0.01 1.43 -4.21
C LEU A 123 1.34 1.80 -3.56
N MET A 124 2.33 2.21 -4.35
CA MET A 124 3.72 2.33 -3.89
C MET A 124 3.91 3.24 -2.67
N HIS A 125 3.04 4.22 -2.50
CA HIS A 125 3.13 5.28 -1.50
C HIS A 125 2.06 5.21 -0.40
N THR A 126 1.49 4.02 -0.15
CA THR A 126 0.42 3.80 0.85
C THR A 126 0.79 4.32 2.25
N GLU A 127 2.03 4.15 2.70
CA GLU A 127 2.49 4.65 4.00
C GLU A 127 2.49 6.19 4.04
N LEU A 128 2.85 6.86 2.95
CA LEU A 128 2.81 8.32 2.86
C LEU A 128 1.37 8.83 2.79
N ALA A 129 0.47 8.13 2.06
CA ALA A 129 -0.95 8.42 2.05
C ALA A 129 -1.57 8.31 3.45
N THR A 130 -1.23 7.23 4.17
CA THR A 130 -1.65 7.04 5.57
C THR A 130 -1.22 8.20 6.45
N ARG A 131 0.00 8.68 6.27
CA ARG A 131 0.53 9.82 7.00
C ARG A 131 -0.22 11.11 6.71
N PHE A 132 -0.47 11.44 5.45
CA PHE A 132 -1.25 12.62 5.08
C PHE A 132 -2.66 12.57 5.69
N VAL A 133 -3.31 11.41 5.67
CA VAL A 133 -4.62 11.23 6.33
C VAL A 133 -4.51 11.44 7.84
N ALA A 134 -3.51 10.86 8.50
CA ALA A 134 -3.32 11.01 9.95
C ALA A 134 -3.06 12.47 10.35
N GLU A 135 -2.22 13.19 9.61
CA GLU A 135 -1.92 14.61 9.85
C GLU A 135 -3.16 15.48 9.60
N ALA A 136 -3.89 15.28 8.51
CA ALA A 136 -5.10 16.04 8.18
C ALA A 136 -6.29 15.76 9.14
N LEU A 137 -6.33 14.57 9.74
CA LEU A 137 -7.30 14.23 10.80
C LEU A 137 -6.89 14.79 12.16
N GLY A 138 -5.61 15.03 12.39
CA GLY A 138 -5.06 15.25 13.74
C GLY A 138 -5.19 14.03 14.64
N ALA A 139 -5.26 12.81 14.06
CA ALA A 139 -5.50 11.56 14.79
C ALA A 139 -4.77 10.39 14.15
N PRO A 140 -4.31 9.38 14.94
CA PRO A 140 -3.55 8.26 14.43
C PRO A 140 -4.36 7.38 13.48
N VAL A 141 -3.66 6.85 12.47
CA VAL A 141 -4.14 5.82 11.56
C VAL A 141 -3.17 4.66 11.59
N GLY A 142 -3.61 3.53 12.14
CA GLY A 142 -2.80 2.32 12.26
C GLY A 142 -2.59 1.61 10.94
N GLY A 143 -1.62 0.70 10.91
CA GLY A 143 -1.32 -0.08 9.71
C GLY A 143 -1.09 -1.57 10.00
N VAL A 144 -1.49 -2.41 9.06
CA VAL A 144 -1.15 -3.84 9.10
C VAL A 144 0.21 -4.03 8.46
N VAL A 145 1.14 -4.62 9.20
CA VAL A 145 2.53 -4.73 8.79
C VAL A 145 3.04 -6.17 8.84
N ARG A 146 4.00 -6.45 7.97
CA ARG A 146 4.81 -7.67 8.07
C ARG A 146 5.93 -7.44 9.08
N ARG A 147 6.05 -8.33 10.08
CA ARG A 147 7.15 -8.31 11.05
C ARG A 147 8.39 -8.99 10.48
N TYR A 148 9.57 -8.42 10.77
CA TYR A 148 10.88 -8.91 10.32
C TYR A 148 11.66 -9.51 11.50
N HIS A 149 11.13 -10.56 12.11
CA HIS A 149 11.66 -11.16 13.35
C HIS A 149 13.14 -11.55 13.30
N ARG A 150 13.71 -11.77 12.12
CA ARG A 150 15.14 -12.08 11.96
C ARG A 150 16.06 -10.86 12.12
N HIS A 151 15.51 -9.66 12.14
CA HIS A 151 16.22 -8.40 12.26
C HIS A 151 15.60 -7.52 13.35
N PRO A 152 15.74 -7.88 14.63
CA PRO A 152 15.02 -7.19 15.71
C PRO A 152 15.38 -5.71 15.87
N CYS A 153 16.58 -5.29 15.49
CA CYS A 153 16.94 -3.87 15.48
C CYS A 153 16.25 -3.10 14.36
N LEU A 154 16.17 -3.69 13.16
CA LEU A 154 15.42 -3.12 12.04
C LEU A 154 13.94 -3.03 12.39
N GLU A 155 13.37 -4.11 12.93
CA GLU A 155 11.97 -4.15 13.35
C GLU A 155 11.64 -3.01 14.32
N ARG A 156 12.47 -2.82 15.36
CA ARG A 156 12.30 -1.73 16.33
C ARG A 156 12.41 -0.35 15.69
N LEU A 157 13.36 -0.16 14.78
CA LEU A 157 13.52 1.11 14.06
C LEU A 157 12.28 1.45 13.24
N LEU A 158 11.79 0.48 12.44
CA LEU A 158 10.64 0.67 11.58
C LEU A 158 9.34 0.86 12.36
N ASP A 159 9.14 0.05 13.41
CA ASP A 159 7.94 0.13 14.26
C ASP A 159 7.87 1.46 15.00
N ALA A 160 8.97 1.89 15.60
CA ALA A 160 9.06 3.19 16.26
C ALA A 160 8.82 4.36 15.29
N ALA A 161 9.37 4.29 14.07
CA ALA A 161 9.19 5.32 13.06
C ALA A 161 7.74 5.42 12.59
N ARG A 162 7.10 4.29 12.30
CA ARG A 162 5.67 4.22 11.94
C ARG A 162 4.77 4.71 13.05
N THR A 163 4.90 4.12 14.25
CA THR A 163 4.04 4.44 15.39
C THR A 163 4.08 5.92 15.73
N ARG A 164 5.26 6.54 15.64
CA ARG A 164 5.44 7.95 15.92
C ARG A 164 4.70 8.87 14.94
N ARG A 165 4.55 8.46 13.67
CA ARG A 165 4.09 9.35 12.59
C ARG A 165 2.70 9.00 12.05
N LEU A 166 2.36 7.73 12.04
CA LEU A 166 1.10 7.25 11.50
C LEU A 166 0.17 6.80 12.63
N GLY A 167 0.60 5.83 13.41
CA GLY A 167 -0.21 5.23 14.46
C GLY A 167 0.26 3.82 14.78
N PRO A 168 -0.49 3.08 15.59
CA PRO A 168 -0.10 1.74 16.03
C PRO A 168 -0.01 0.77 14.84
N THR A 169 0.93 -0.17 14.93
CA THR A 169 1.07 -1.22 13.94
C THR A 169 0.58 -2.56 14.47
N VAL A 170 -0.11 -3.34 13.63
CA VAL A 170 -0.60 -4.68 13.94
C VAL A 170 0.05 -5.67 12.98
N GLY A 171 0.51 -6.81 13.48
CA GLY A 171 1.10 -7.85 12.64
C GLY A 171 0.06 -8.47 11.69
N LYS A 172 0.44 -8.75 10.45
CA LYS A 172 -0.48 -9.23 9.41
C LYS A 172 -1.21 -10.55 9.73
N PHE A 173 -0.73 -11.31 10.71
CA PHE A 173 -1.37 -12.55 11.18
C PHE A 173 -2.10 -12.38 12.52
N ASP A 174 -2.05 -11.21 13.12
CA ASP A 174 -2.76 -10.90 14.36
C ASP A 174 -4.17 -10.37 14.08
N THR A 175 -5.02 -11.23 13.56
CA THR A 175 -6.43 -10.90 13.24
C THR A 175 -7.22 -10.50 14.49
N ARG A 176 -6.89 -11.06 15.66
CA ARG A 176 -7.52 -10.68 16.94
C ARG A 176 -7.11 -9.27 17.36
N GLY A 177 -5.84 -8.92 17.20
CA GLY A 177 -5.34 -7.56 17.45
C GLY A 177 -5.97 -6.54 16.50
N MET A 178 -6.10 -6.87 15.21
CA MET A 178 -6.79 -6.03 14.23
C MET A 178 -8.24 -5.77 14.63
N ALA A 179 -9.00 -6.84 14.93
CA ALA A 179 -10.42 -6.73 15.32
C ALA A 179 -10.58 -5.94 16.63
N ARG A 180 -9.68 -6.13 17.60
CA ARG A 180 -9.68 -5.36 18.85
C ARG A 180 -9.42 -3.87 18.60
N HIS A 181 -8.43 -3.54 17.77
CA HIS A 181 -8.11 -2.17 17.40
C HIS A 181 -9.31 -1.48 16.76
N LEU A 182 -9.98 -2.14 15.81
CA LEU A 182 -11.17 -1.63 15.15
C LEU A 182 -12.35 -1.47 16.12
N ARG A 183 -12.63 -2.47 16.98
CA ARG A 183 -13.72 -2.38 18.00
C ARG A 183 -13.56 -1.21 18.96
N ASN A 184 -12.33 -0.77 19.17
CA ASN A 184 -12.02 0.38 20.02
C ASN A 184 -12.09 1.72 19.24
N GLY A 185 -12.76 1.76 18.10
CA GLY A 185 -12.87 2.97 17.27
C GLY A 185 -11.61 3.30 16.48
N GLY A 186 -10.65 2.38 16.40
CA GLY A 186 -9.39 2.57 15.68
C GLY A 186 -9.57 2.59 14.16
N ARG A 187 -8.62 3.21 13.49
CA ARG A 187 -8.50 3.22 12.01
C ARG A 187 -7.34 2.33 11.61
N LEU A 188 -7.54 1.42 10.66
CA LEU A 188 -6.54 0.44 10.28
C LEU A 188 -6.42 0.35 8.76
N VAL A 189 -5.26 0.73 8.21
CA VAL A 189 -4.96 0.55 6.78
C VAL A 189 -4.60 -0.91 6.52
N TYR A 190 -5.25 -1.49 5.50
CA TYR A 190 -5.14 -2.89 5.16
C TYR A 190 -5.15 -3.10 3.64
N SER A 191 -4.18 -3.87 3.12
CA SER A 191 -4.08 -4.21 1.70
C SER A 191 -4.32 -5.71 1.50
N ALA A 192 -5.32 -6.07 0.71
CA ALA A 192 -5.73 -7.46 0.46
C ALA A 192 -5.57 -7.89 -1.01
N ASP A 193 -4.81 -7.15 -1.81
CA ASP A 193 -4.67 -7.29 -3.26
C ASP A 193 -3.52 -8.21 -3.71
N GLN A 194 -2.74 -8.78 -2.81
CA GLN A 194 -1.71 -9.75 -3.18
C GLN A 194 -2.30 -11.15 -3.41
N ASP A 195 -1.57 -11.96 -4.20
CA ASP A 195 -1.93 -13.36 -4.43
C ASP A 195 -2.09 -14.12 -3.12
N PHE A 196 -3.22 -14.78 -2.92
CA PHE A 196 -3.52 -15.55 -1.72
C PHE A 196 -3.94 -16.97 -2.10
N ARG A 197 -3.24 -17.98 -1.54
CA ARG A 197 -3.44 -19.37 -1.92
C ARG A 197 -4.62 -20.03 -1.21
N ASP A 198 -4.80 -19.71 0.08
CA ASP A 198 -5.76 -20.38 0.94
C ASP A 198 -6.90 -19.41 1.31
N GLY A 199 -8.17 -19.77 1.05
CA GLY A 199 -9.30 -18.89 1.31
C GLY A 199 -9.37 -17.70 0.35
N HIS A 200 -9.41 -17.98 -0.95
CA HIS A 200 -9.53 -16.99 -2.03
C HIS A 200 -10.74 -17.25 -2.92
N ALA A 201 -11.16 -16.22 -3.62
CA ALA A 201 -11.97 -16.32 -4.82
C ALA A 201 -11.17 -15.81 -6.02
N PHE A 202 -11.40 -16.38 -7.20
CA PHE A 202 -10.92 -15.80 -8.44
C PHE A 202 -11.85 -14.68 -8.86
N VAL A 203 -11.36 -13.45 -8.79
CA VAL A 203 -12.08 -12.26 -9.23
C VAL A 203 -11.25 -11.52 -10.27
N PRO A 204 -11.88 -10.80 -11.22
CA PRO A 204 -11.14 -10.10 -12.25
C PRO A 204 -10.27 -8.96 -11.67
N PHE A 205 -9.08 -8.81 -12.21
CA PHE A 205 -8.22 -7.63 -12.06
C PHE A 205 -7.66 -7.30 -13.43
N PHE A 206 -8.09 -6.19 -14.01
CA PHE A 206 -7.90 -5.86 -15.44
C PHE A 206 -8.36 -7.01 -16.36
N GLY A 207 -9.51 -7.60 -16.06
CA GLY A 207 -10.07 -8.72 -16.80
C GLY A 207 -9.39 -10.07 -16.58
N VAL A 208 -8.29 -10.15 -15.83
CA VAL A 208 -7.54 -11.39 -15.58
C VAL A 208 -7.96 -12.00 -14.25
N PRO A 209 -8.36 -13.29 -14.19
CA PRO A 209 -8.70 -13.96 -12.93
C PRO A 209 -7.52 -13.91 -11.94
N ALA A 210 -7.75 -13.33 -10.77
CA ALA A 210 -6.76 -13.11 -9.74
C ALA A 210 -7.22 -13.67 -8.40
N ALA A 211 -6.45 -14.60 -7.81
CA ALA A 211 -6.75 -15.17 -6.50
C ALA A 211 -6.70 -14.08 -5.44
N THR A 212 -7.86 -13.74 -4.88
CA THR A 212 -8.05 -12.61 -3.96
C THR A 212 -8.61 -13.11 -2.64
N PHE A 213 -8.03 -12.66 -1.53
CA PHE A 213 -8.43 -13.07 -0.19
C PHE A 213 -9.86 -12.69 0.14
N VAL A 214 -10.65 -13.66 0.64
CA VAL A 214 -12.07 -13.47 0.96
C VAL A 214 -12.35 -13.31 2.47
N GLY A 215 -11.32 -13.25 3.30
CA GLY A 215 -11.47 -13.11 4.76
C GLY A 215 -11.63 -11.66 5.26
N THR A 216 -11.58 -10.68 4.38
CA THR A 216 -11.66 -9.26 4.77
C THR A 216 -13.02 -8.89 5.38
N PRO A 217 -14.19 -9.34 4.87
CA PRO A 217 -15.48 -9.07 5.48
C PRO A 217 -15.60 -9.58 6.91
N GLN A 218 -15.02 -10.76 7.20
CA GLN A 218 -15.01 -11.32 8.56
C GLN A 218 -14.23 -10.43 9.53
N LEU A 219 -13.11 -9.83 9.08
CA LEU A 219 -12.34 -8.87 9.87
C LEU A 219 -13.16 -7.61 10.16
N ALA A 220 -13.84 -7.04 9.15
CA ALA A 220 -14.68 -5.85 9.31
C ALA A 220 -15.81 -6.12 10.32
N ARG A 221 -16.53 -7.26 10.20
CA ARG A 221 -17.56 -7.66 11.13
C ARG A 221 -17.02 -7.89 12.55
N ALA A 222 -15.93 -8.65 12.69
CA ALA A 222 -15.32 -8.90 13.99
C ALA A 222 -14.83 -7.62 14.65
N GLY A 223 -14.44 -6.62 13.85
CA GLY A 223 -14.03 -5.29 14.28
C GLY A 223 -15.20 -4.32 14.51
N ARG A 224 -16.45 -4.66 14.11
CA ARG A 224 -17.59 -3.74 14.04
C ARG A 224 -17.23 -2.45 13.30
N ALA A 225 -16.45 -2.57 12.24
CA ALA A 225 -15.86 -1.46 11.51
C ALA A 225 -16.59 -1.23 10.20
N VAL A 226 -16.69 0.05 9.82
CA VAL A 226 -17.07 0.43 8.45
C VAL A 226 -15.86 0.30 7.54
N VAL A 227 -16.11 -0.03 6.28
CA VAL A 227 -15.05 -0.20 5.27
C VAL A 227 -14.97 1.06 4.41
N ARG A 228 -13.79 1.63 4.28
CA ARG A 228 -13.51 2.75 3.39
C ARG A 228 -12.31 2.42 2.52
N PHE A 229 -12.17 3.09 1.39
CA PHE A 229 -11.05 2.86 0.48
C PHE A 229 -10.13 4.08 0.45
N LEU A 230 -8.81 3.83 0.55
CA LEU A 230 -7.76 4.83 0.52
C LEU A 230 -6.94 4.67 -0.75
N SER A 231 -6.85 5.72 -1.54
CA SER A 231 -5.94 5.82 -2.68
C SER A 231 -5.12 7.11 -2.62
N MET A 232 -3.99 7.11 -3.32
CA MET A 232 -3.18 8.30 -3.54
C MET A 232 -2.56 8.24 -4.94
N VAL A 233 -2.50 9.40 -5.58
CA VAL A 233 -1.80 9.60 -6.84
C VAL A 233 -0.79 10.72 -6.67
N ARG A 234 0.45 10.49 -7.09
CA ARG A 234 1.45 11.53 -7.28
C ARG A 234 1.30 12.14 -8.65
N GLY A 235 0.99 13.44 -8.70
CA GLY A 235 0.90 14.20 -9.93
C GLY A 235 2.27 14.44 -10.58
N VAL A 236 2.27 14.89 -11.82
CA VAL A 236 3.48 15.24 -12.58
C VAL A 236 4.23 16.44 -11.98
N ASP A 237 3.52 17.30 -11.25
CA ASP A 237 4.06 18.42 -10.48
C ASP A 237 4.70 17.99 -9.16
N GLY A 238 4.58 16.71 -8.81
CA GLY A 238 5.06 16.12 -7.57
C GLY A 238 4.16 16.34 -6.36
N ARG A 239 2.96 16.93 -6.53
CA ARG A 239 1.95 17.00 -5.46
C ARG A 239 1.17 15.69 -5.39
N TYR A 240 0.47 15.49 -4.29
CA TYR A 240 -0.29 14.28 -4.04
C TYR A 240 -1.77 14.59 -3.91
N ARG A 241 -2.61 13.77 -4.55
CA ARG A 241 -4.04 13.73 -4.31
C ARG A 241 -4.36 12.45 -3.55
N VAL A 242 -4.77 12.61 -2.29
CA VAL A 242 -5.16 11.52 -1.40
C VAL A 242 -6.67 11.49 -1.31
N ARG A 243 -7.28 10.33 -1.55
CA ARG A 243 -8.72 10.18 -1.52
C ARG A 243 -9.14 9.07 -0.58
N VAL A 244 -10.06 9.39 0.33
CA VAL A 244 -10.83 8.42 1.10
C VAL A 244 -12.24 8.40 0.54
N CYS A 245 -12.75 7.25 0.12
CA CYS A 245 -14.11 7.12 -0.41
C CYS A 245 -14.86 5.95 0.23
N ASP A 246 -16.17 5.96 0.07
CA ASP A 246 -17.03 4.82 0.37
C ASP A 246 -17.12 3.94 -0.88
N PRO A 247 -16.59 2.72 -0.85
CA PRO A 247 -16.62 1.82 -1.99
C PRO A 247 -17.89 0.95 -2.05
N GLY A 248 -18.88 1.17 -1.16
CA GLY A 248 -20.08 0.37 -1.05
C GLY A 248 -19.89 -1.03 -0.46
N LEU A 249 -18.72 -1.31 0.13
CA LEU A 249 -18.36 -2.65 0.63
C LEU A 249 -19.10 -3.05 1.91
N ASP A 250 -19.62 -2.09 2.67
CA ASP A 250 -20.39 -2.39 3.88
C ASP A 250 -21.67 -3.21 3.59
N ALA A 251 -22.26 -3.05 2.41
CA ALA A 251 -23.42 -3.81 1.97
C ALA A 251 -23.08 -5.27 1.54
N LEU A 252 -21.81 -5.59 1.35
CA LEU A 252 -21.35 -6.89 0.84
C LEU A 252 -20.64 -7.75 1.90
N LEU A 253 -20.76 -7.40 3.18
CA LEU A 253 -20.06 -8.11 4.25
C LEU A 253 -20.50 -9.59 4.38
N ASP A 254 -21.71 -9.94 3.94
CA ASP A 254 -22.24 -11.30 3.98
C ASP A 254 -21.96 -12.13 2.71
N ASP A 255 -21.43 -11.49 1.65
CA ASP A 255 -20.96 -12.15 0.42
C ASP A 255 -19.48 -11.89 0.19
N PRO A 256 -18.59 -12.76 0.72
CA PRO A 256 -17.14 -12.57 0.59
C PRO A 256 -16.62 -12.54 -0.85
N ALA A 257 -17.28 -13.20 -1.78
CA ALA A 257 -16.88 -13.23 -3.19
C ALA A 257 -17.26 -11.92 -3.89
N ALA A 258 -18.50 -11.44 -3.69
CA ALA A 258 -18.92 -10.13 -4.19
C ALA A 258 -18.12 -8.99 -3.58
N PHE A 259 -17.80 -9.07 -2.27
CA PHE A 259 -16.92 -8.12 -1.60
C PHE A 259 -15.53 -8.06 -2.27
N ALA A 260 -14.92 -9.22 -2.51
CA ALA A 260 -13.61 -9.30 -3.15
C ALA A 260 -13.65 -8.74 -4.58
N ALA A 261 -14.70 -9.02 -5.34
CA ALA A 261 -14.88 -8.50 -6.69
C ALA A 261 -15.04 -6.98 -6.70
N GLN A 262 -15.89 -6.43 -5.84
CA GLN A 262 -16.08 -4.99 -5.71
C GLN A 262 -14.79 -4.28 -5.24
N TYR A 263 -14.10 -4.84 -4.25
CA TYR A 263 -12.82 -4.29 -3.80
C TYR A 263 -11.80 -4.24 -4.94
N MET A 264 -11.70 -5.31 -5.75
CA MET A 264 -10.77 -5.35 -6.86
C MET A 264 -11.15 -4.38 -7.98
N ALA A 265 -12.45 -4.16 -8.24
CA ALA A 265 -12.91 -3.17 -9.20
C ALA A 265 -12.55 -1.73 -8.77
N VAL A 266 -12.74 -1.40 -7.49
CA VAL A 266 -12.34 -0.09 -6.92
C VAL A 266 -10.83 0.10 -6.98
N LEU A 267 -10.06 -0.94 -6.67
CA LEU A 267 -8.61 -0.90 -6.79
C LEU A 267 -8.16 -0.74 -8.24
N GLU A 268 -8.78 -1.47 -9.18
CA GLU A 268 -8.48 -1.36 -10.61
C GLU A 268 -8.69 0.07 -11.12
N ALA A 269 -9.80 0.72 -10.74
CA ALA A 269 -10.04 2.13 -11.06
C ALA A 269 -8.95 3.04 -10.50
N ALA A 270 -8.54 2.85 -9.24
CA ALA A 270 -7.46 3.63 -8.62
C ALA A 270 -6.10 3.40 -9.30
N VAL A 271 -5.79 2.17 -9.69
CA VAL A 271 -4.57 1.84 -10.46
C VAL A 271 -4.64 2.45 -11.86
N GLY A 272 -5.82 2.51 -12.48
CA GLY A 272 -6.04 3.13 -13.79
C GLY A 272 -5.68 4.62 -13.83
N GLU A 273 -5.84 5.35 -12.72
CA GLU A 273 -5.46 6.77 -12.63
C GLU A 273 -3.93 6.99 -12.74
N ALA A 274 -3.12 6.08 -12.19
CA ALA A 274 -1.66 6.15 -12.23
C ALA A 274 -1.03 4.75 -12.27
N PRO A 275 -1.08 4.06 -13.42
CA PRO A 275 -0.68 2.66 -13.51
C PRO A 275 0.79 2.41 -13.17
N ASP A 276 1.67 3.39 -13.35
CA ASP A 276 3.09 3.30 -12.98
C ASP A 276 3.33 3.27 -11.46
N GLN A 277 2.32 3.63 -10.65
CA GLN A 277 2.40 3.76 -9.20
C GLN A 277 1.80 2.55 -8.43
N TYR A 278 1.48 1.46 -9.12
CA TYR A 278 1.08 0.19 -8.50
C TYR A 278 2.26 -0.80 -8.45
N LEU A 279 2.30 -1.70 -7.45
CA LEU A 279 3.44 -2.61 -7.20
C LEU A 279 3.44 -3.81 -8.16
N TRP A 280 3.66 -3.58 -9.45
CA TRP A 280 3.68 -4.63 -10.48
C TRP A 280 4.76 -5.69 -10.29
N VAL A 281 5.74 -5.51 -9.42
CA VAL A 281 6.83 -6.48 -9.14
C VAL A 281 6.39 -7.65 -8.26
N HIS A 282 5.14 -7.69 -7.80
CA HIS A 282 4.53 -8.81 -7.13
C HIS A 282 3.92 -9.79 -8.14
N ARG A 283 4.03 -11.11 -7.91
CA ARG A 283 3.42 -12.15 -8.77
C ARG A 283 1.92 -12.26 -8.49
N ARG A 284 1.14 -11.26 -8.93
CA ARG A 284 -0.31 -11.15 -8.65
C ARG A 284 -1.11 -12.33 -9.15
N PHE A 285 -0.70 -12.92 -10.27
CA PHE A 285 -1.40 -14.02 -10.95
C PHE A 285 -0.66 -15.36 -10.76
N LYS A 286 0.00 -15.57 -9.60
CA LYS A 286 0.75 -16.79 -9.32
C LYS A 286 -0.18 -17.99 -9.14
N THR A 287 -1.24 -17.84 -8.37
CA THR A 287 -2.30 -18.83 -8.22
C THR A 287 -3.27 -18.66 -9.38
N ARG A 288 -3.50 -19.76 -10.11
CA ARG A 288 -4.36 -19.77 -11.30
C ARG A 288 -5.57 -20.68 -11.10
N PRO A 289 -6.67 -20.43 -11.84
CA PRO A 289 -7.76 -21.40 -11.96
C PRO A 289 -7.26 -22.80 -12.32
N PRO A 290 -7.98 -23.86 -11.92
CA PRO A 290 -7.61 -25.23 -12.26
C PRO A 290 -7.37 -25.40 -13.77
N GLY A 291 -6.30 -26.07 -14.14
CA GLY A 291 -5.89 -26.29 -15.53
C GLY A 291 -5.07 -25.18 -16.19
N GLU A 292 -4.96 -24.02 -15.56
CA GLU A 292 -4.15 -22.94 -16.12
C GLU A 292 -2.71 -22.91 -15.58
N ALA A 293 -1.74 -22.76 -16.47
CA ALA A 293 -0.32 -22.65 -16.09
C ALA A 293 0.00 -21.28 -15.49
N SER A 294 1.02 -21.23 -14.62
CA SER A 294 1.54 -19.96 -14.08
C SER A 294 2.15 -19.10 -15.19
N PRO A 295 1.79 -17.82 -15.34
CA PRO A 295 2.35 -16.97 -16.38
C PRO A 295 3.81 -16.54 -16.12
N TYR A 296 4.38 -16.89 -14.96
CA TYR A 296 5.75 -16.49 -14.56
C TYR A 296 6.79 -17.58 -14.82
N VAL A 297 6.46 -18.63 -15.55
CA VAL A 297 7.44 -19.64 -15.98
C VAL A 297 8.29 -19.04 -17.09
N ARG A 298 9.60 -19.24 -17.04
CA ARG A 298 10.53 -18.84 -18.09
C ARG A 298 10.67 -19.92 -19.13
#